data_19ad894d32908064d44f453b0f84e2d2
#
_entry.id   19ad894d32908064d44f453b0f84e2d2
#
_cell.length_a   1.000
_cell.length_b   1.000
_cell.length_c   1.000
_cell.angle_alpha   90.00
_cell.angle_beta   90.00
_cell.angle_gamma   90.00
#
_symmetry.space_group_name_H-M   'P 1'
#
loop_
_entity.id
_entity.type
_entity.pdbx_description
1 polymer ?
#
loop_
_entity_poly.entity_id
_entity_poly.type
_entity_poly.pdbx_seq_one_letter_code
_entity_poly.pdbx_strand_id
1 'polypeptide(L)' 'MPCFVIFLNQAIQKRYAILFELKVRKKFNEMEDGIEEAFTQIRDQKYEEGILDEGYAGVISFGVCFCKKSCIVERI' A
#
# COMPACT_ATOMS: atom_id res chain seq x y z
N MET A 1 -4.40 11.36 2.70
CA MET A 1 -4.30 10.00 3.23
C MET A 1 -2.89 9.53 3.13
N PRO A 2 -2.34 8.94 4.19
CA PRO A 2 -0.94 8.53 4.13
C PRO A 2 -0.75 7.36 3.18
N CYS A 3 0.17 7.54 2.26
CA CYS A 3 0.58 6.52 1.33
C CYS A 3 2.10 6.56 1.26
N PHE A 4 2.73 5.43 1.55
CA PHE A 4 4.19 5.35 1.55
C PHE A 4 4.65 4.41 0.46
N VAL A 5 5.70 4.82 -0.22
CA VAL A 5 6.31 4.01 -1.26
C VAL A 5 7.76 3.78 -0.88
N ILE A 6 8.15 2.51 -0.86
CA ILE A 6 9.53 2.13 -0.61
C ILE A 6 10.08 1.58 -1.91
N PHE A 7 11.18 2.17 -2.37
CA PHE A 7 11.81 1.75 -3.61
C PHE A 7 12.99 0.83 -3.31
N LEU A 8 12.96 -0.37 -3.89
CA LEU A 8 14.01 -1.35 -3.74
C LEU A 8 14.81 -1.43 -5.02
N ASN A 9 16.08 -1.07 -4.95
CA ASN A 9 16.98 -1.15 -6.09
C ASN A 9 17.78 -2.42 -5.98
N GLN A 10 17.62 -3.30 -6.96
CA GLN A 10 18.44 -4.49 -7.08
C GLN A 10 19.74 -4.16 -7.81
N ALA A 11 20.77 -4.90 -7.45
CA ALA A 11 22.13 -4.56 -7.85
C ALA A 11 22.35 -4.46 -9.35
N ILE A 12 21.54 -5.07 -10.17
CA ILE A 12 21.89 -5.17 -11.57
C ILE A 12 20.96 -4.39 -12.48
N GLN A 13 19.64 -4.54 -12.41
CA GLN A 13 18.81 -3.91 -13.42
C GLN A 13 17.37 -3.71 -13.05
N LYS A 14 16.89 -4.43 -12.04
CA LYS A 14 15.47 -4.38 -11.72
C LYS A 14 15.24 -3.56 -10.49
N ARG A 15 14.33 -2.63 -10.58
CA ARG A 15 13.88 -1.84 -9.45
C ARG A 15 12.46 -2.22 -9.13
N TYR A 16 12.19 -2.44 -7.85
CA TYR A 16 10.85 -2.75 -7.37
C TYR A 16 10.42 -1.70 -6.37
N ALA A 17 9.13 -1.50 -6.27
CA ALA A 17 8.55 -0.60 -5.28
C ALA A 17 7.60 -1.39 -4.38
N ILE A 18 7.55 -1.00 -3.13
CA ILE A 18 6.55 -1.51 -2.20
C ILE A 18 5.68 -0.32 -1.81
N LEU A 19 4.39 -0.45 -2.02
CA LEU A 19 3.42 0.60 -1.77
C LEU A 19 2.59 0.26 -0.56
N PHE A 20 2.51 1.18 0.39
CA PHE A 20 1.68 1.03 1.58
C PHE A 20 0.62 2.12 1.60
N GLU A 21 -0.62 1.74 1.73
CA GLU A 21 -1.70 2.68 1.99
C GLU A 21 -2.16 2.48 3.43
N LEU A 22 -2.06 3.52 4.24
CA LEU A 22 -2.34 3.45 5.67
C LEU A 22 -3.71 4.00 5.99
N LYS A 23 -4.44 3.29 6.83
CA LYS A 23 -5.73 3.69 7.35
C LYS A 23 -5.73 3.56 8.87
N VAL A 24 -6.58 4.35 9.52
CA VAL A 24 -6.74 4.30 10.97
C VAL A 24 -8.23 4.15 11.26
N ARG A 25 -8.56 3.26 12.16
CA ARG A 25 -9.95 3.08 12.63
C ARG A 25 -9.99 3.10 14.16
N LYS A 26 -11.10 3.54 14.70
CA LYS A 26 -11.27 3.64 16.16
C LYS A 26 -11.76 2.35 16.78
N LYS A 27 -12.37 1.48 15.98
CA LYS A 27 -12.96 0.23 16.46
C LYS A 27 -12.37 -0.94 15.70
N PHE A 28 -12.15 -2.04 16.42
CA PHE A 28 -11.59 -3.23 15.82
C PHE A 28 -12.46 -3.81 14.71
N ASN A 29 -13.77 -3.73 14.85
CA ASN A 29 -14.68 -4.26 13.84
C ASN A 29 -14.73 -3.40 12.57
N GLU A 30 -14.05 -2.28 12.56
CA GLU A 30 -13.95 -1.42 11.37
C GLU A 30 -12.64 -1.61 10.61
N MET A 31 -11.75 -2.46 11.12
CA MET A 31 -10.43 -2.60 10.53
C MET A 31 -10.47 -3.24 9.13
N GLU A 32 -11.34 -4.22 8.93
CA GLU A 32 -11.48 -4.83 7.60
C GLU A 32 -11.99 -3.82 6.58
N ASP A 33 -12.91 -2.97 6.99
CA ASP A 33 -13.39 -1.87 6.17
C ASP A 33 -12.24 -0.92 5.81
N GLY A 34 -11.35 -0.65 6.76
CA GLY A 34 -10.18 0.16 6.52
C GLY A 34 -9.25 -0.45 5.46
N ILE A 35 -9.09 -1.77 5.50
CA ILE A 35 -8.28 -2.48 4.50
C ILE A 35 -8.93 -2.38 3.12
N GLU A 36 -10.24 -2.57 3.03
CA GLU A 36 -10.95 -2.45 1.76
C GLU A 36 -10.84 -1.03 1.19
N GLU A 37 -10.95 -0.04 2.05
CA GLU A 37 -10.80 1.35 1.64
C GLU A 37 -9.38 1.61 1.14
N ALA A 38 -8.37 1.05 1.80
CA ALA A 38 -6.99 1.17 1.35
C ALA A 38 -6.81 0.59 -0.05
N PHE A 39 -7.36 -0.59 -0.30
CA PHE A 39 -7.28 -1.24 -1.60
C PHE A 39 -7.98 -0.41 -2.67
N THR A 40 -9.16 0.09 -2.36
CA THR A 40 -9.92 0.93 -3.27
C THR A 40 -9.15 2.19 -3.62
N GLN A 41 -8.52 2.81 -2.64
CA GLN A 41 -7.77 4.03 -2.86
C GLN A 41 -6.53 3.80 -3.73
N ILE A 42 -5.81 2.71 -3.50
CA ILE A 42 -4.66 2.35 -4.32
C ILE A 42 -5.10 2.17 -5.78
N ARG A 43 -6.21 1.47 -5.99
CA ARG A 43 -6.73 1.22 -7.32
C ARG A 43 -7.24 2.49 -8.00
N ASP A 44 -8.02 3.27 -7.28
CA ASP A 44 -8.66 4.45 -7.86
C ASP A 44 -7.67 5.57 -8.15
N GLN A 45 -6.64 5.72 -7.34
CA GLN A 45 -5.62 6.72 -7.55
C GLN A 45 -4.53 6.28 -8.53
N LYS A 46 -4.59 5.02 -8.95
CA LYS A 46 -3.66 4.46 -9.94
C LYS A 46 -2.20 4.61 -9.56
N TYR A 47 -1.90 4.45 -8.28
CA TYR A 47 -0.53 4.60 -7.78
C TYR A 47 0.43 3.63 -8.44
N GLU A 48 -0.01 2.39 -8.67
CA GLU A 48 0.85 1.38 -9.28
C GLU A 48 1.22 1.74 -10.71
N GLU A 49 0.27 2.28 -11.47
CA GLU A 49 0.52 2.70 -12.84
C GLU A 49 1.58 3.80 -12.90
N GLY A 50 1.47 4.77 -12.01
CA GLY A 50 2.44 5.86 -11.95
C GLY A 50 3.85 5.37 -11.65
N ILE A 51 3.96 4.42 -10.73
CA ILE A 51 5.26 3.86 -10.35
C ILE A 51 5.86 3.06 -11.51
N LEU A 52 5.04 2.24 -12.17
CA LEU A 52 5.50 1.47 -13.32
C LEU A 52 5.93 2.37 -14.48
N ASP A 53 5.22 3.48 -14.67
CA ASP A 53 5.56 4.46 -15.72
C ASP A 53 6.93 5.09 -15.47
N GLU A 54 7.39 5.12 -14.23
CA GLU A 54 8.72 5.63 -13.91
C GLU A 54 9.83 4.62 -14.17
N GLY A 55 9.49 3.43 -14.64
CA GLY A 55 10.47 2.44 -15.04
C GLY A 55 10.75 1.35 -14.02
N TYR A 56 9.92 1.23 -12.99
CA TYR A 56 10.07 0.15 -12.03
C TYR A 56 9.56 -1.16 -12.63
N ALA A 57 10.24 -2.26 -12.28
CA ALA A 57 9.92 -3.58 -12.83
C ALA A 57 8.65 -4.17 -12.23
N GLY A 58 8.30 -3.76 -11.02
CA GLY A 58 7.10 -4.25 -10.37
C GLY A 58 6.77 -3.47 -9.13
N VAL A 59 5.53 -3.61 -8.68
CA VAL A 59 5.03 -2.97 -7.47
C VAL A 59 4.32 -4.03 -6.65
N ILE A 60 4.61 -4.07 -5.35
CA ILE A 60 3.88 -4.89 -4.40
C ILE A 60 3.12 -3.93 -3.49
N SER A 61 1.81 -4.11 -3.42
CA SER A 61 0.95 -3.17 -2.71
C SER A 61 0.32 -3.82 -1.48
N PHE A 62 0.30 -3.06 -0.38
CA PHE A 62 -0.28 -3.49 0.88
C PHE A 62 -1.25 -2.44 1.40
N GLY A 63 -2.37 -2.92 1.95
CA GLY A 63 -3.23 -2.10 2.79
C GLY A 63 -2.88 -2.35 4.24
N VAL A 64 -2.77 -1.29 5.01
CA VAL A 64 -2.43 -1.36 6.43
C VAL A 64 -3.47 -0.57 7.20
N CYS A 65 -4.09 -1.20 8.19
CA CYS A 65 -5.06 -0.52 9.04
C CYS A 65 -4.64 -0.62 10.50
N PHE A 66 -4.59 0.51 11.16
CA PHE A 66 -4.27 0.61 12.58
C PHE A 66 -5.53 0.87 13.40
N CYS A 67 -5.61 0.22 14.54
CA CYS A 67 -6.63 0.49 15.54
C CYS A 67 -5.98 0.36 16.91
N LYS A 68 -5.84 1.47 17.63
CA LYS A 68 -5.14 1.49 18.91
C LYS A 68 -3.73 0.92 18.77
N LYS A 69 -3.43 -0.18 19.45
CA LYS A 69 -2.12 -0.83 19.38
C LYS A 69 -2.09 -1.99 18.38
N SER A 70 -3.18 -2.20 17.67
CA SER A 70 -3.30 -3.31 16.72
C SER A 70 -3.12 -2.82 15.28
N CYS A 71 -2.68 -3.73 14.44
CA CYS A 71 -2.43 -3.43 13.04
C CYS A 71 -2.77 -4.67 12.21
N ILE A 72 -3.44 -4.44 11.08
CA ILE A 72 -3.67 -5.47 10.08
C ILE A 72 -2.95 -5.04 8.81
N VAL A 73 -2.24 -5.99 8.20
CA VAL A 73 -1.55 -5.76 6.94
C VAL A 73 -2.01 -6.82 5.95
N GLU A 74 -2.50 -6.39 4.80
CA GLU A 74 -2.91 -7.32 3.76
C GLU A 74 -2.37 -6.90 2.41
N ARG A 75 -1.92 -7.88 1.65
CA ARG A 75 -1.42 -7.66 0.30
C ARG A 75 -2.56 -7.70 -0.69
N ILE A 76 -2.51 -6.79 -1.64
CA ILE A 76 -3.43 -6.78 -2.76
C ILE A 76 -3.08 -7.88 -3.75
#